data_9a9ac53c8b387abce738cbb214e4682a
#
_entry.id   9a9ac53c8b387abce738cbb214e4682a
#
_cell.length_a   1.000
_cell.length_b   1.000
_cell.length_c   1.000
_cell.angle_alpha   90.00
_cell.angle_beta   90.00
_cell.angle_gamma   90.00
#
_symmetry.space_group_name_H-M   'P 1'
#
loop_
_entity.id
_entity.type
_entity.pdbx_description
1 polymer ?
#
loop_
_entity_poly.entity_id
_entity_poly.type
_entity_poly.pdbx_seq_one_letter_code
_entity_poly.pdbx_strand_id
1 'polypeptide(L)'
;MIQSKANYRQINTQLDLAGDTVWVVANSPFASRINNLAREIGDTIYVITDSIHSAEQLFILTATNEIKQAVINEQVAKIMAQDYKDIDISTDISFSQFQSWIVNKNDSVLCDSLNSWLSAIKSTNQFQTLQERYLQK
;
A
#
# COMPACT_ATOMS: atom_id res chain seq x y z
N MET A 1 -1.03 -5.87 -0.47
CA MET A 1 -0.39 -6.69 0.58
C MET A 1 0.82 -7.38 -0.03
N ILE A 2 1.81 -7.71 0.77
CA ILE A 2 2.97 -8.51 0.38
C ILE A 2 3.03 -9.78 1.20
N GLN A 3 3.43 -10.88 0.60
CA GLN A 3 3.65 -12.18 1.25
C GLN A 3 4.78 -12.94 0.55
N SER A 4 5.47 -13.80 1.29
CA SER A 4 6.45 -14.70 0.68
C SER A 4 5.75 -15.84 -0.06
N LYS A 5 6.22 -16.18 -1.26
CA LYS A 5 5.74 -17.35 -2.02
C LYS A 5 6.09 -18.67 -1.33
N ALA A 6 7.03 -18.66 -0.39
CA ALA A 6 7.39 -19.82 0.40
C ALA A 6 6.40 -20.11 1.56
N ASN A 7 5.44 -19.22 1.84
CA ASN A 7 4.43 -19.46 2.85
C ASN A 7 3.62 -20.71 2.52
N TYR A 8 3.40 -21.59 3.50
CA TYR A 8 2.60 -22.80 3.35
C TYR A 8 1.15 -22.48 2.93
N ARG A 9 0.56 -21.42 3.52
CA ARG A 9 -0.76 -20.89 3.17
C ARG A 9 -0.59 -19.54 2.48
N GLN A 10 -1.02 -19.46 1.22
CA GLN A 10 -1.04 -18.22 0.46
C GLN A 10 -2.38 -17.49 0.68
N ILE A 11 -2.30 -16.17 0.79
CA ILE A 11 -3.44 -15.27 0.87
C ILE A 11 -3.75 -14.78 -0.54
N ASN A 12 -4.81 -15.28 -1.14
CA ASN A 12 -5.21 -14.92 -2.51
C ASN A 12 -6.35 -13.89 -2.50
N THR A 13 -7.16 -13.90 -1.46
CA THR A 13 -8.28 -12.99 -1.27
C THR A 13 -8.24 -12.34 0.10
N GLN A 14 -8.99 -11.27 0.26
CA GLN A 14 -9.12 -10.60 1.56
C GLN A 14 -9.72 -11.53 2.64
N LEU A 15 -10.57 -12.47 2.25
CA LEU A 15 -11.20 -13.45 3.17
C LEU A 15 -10.18 -14.42 3.76
N ASP A 16 -9.10 -14.71 3.05
CA ASP A 16 -8.06 -15.63 3.52
C ASP A 16 -7.27 -15.08 4.70
N LEU A 17 -7.41 -13.78 4.99
CA LEU A 17 -6.77 -13.12 6.15
C LEU A 17 -7.44 -13.48 7.48
N ALA A 18 -8.60 -14.11 7.47
CA ALA A 18 -9.31 -14.53 8.68
C ALA A 18 -8.40 -15.43 9.55
N GLY A 19 -8.20 -15.03 10.80
CA GLY A 19 -7.35 -15.73 11.76
C GLY A 19 -5.84 -15.52 11.57
N ASP A 20 -5.42 -14.78 10.56
CA ASP A 20 -4.00 -14.53 10.28
C ASP A 20 -3.46 -13.24 10.91
N THR A 21 -2.13 -13.14 10.96
CA THR A 21 -1.41 -11.98 11.50
C THR A 21 -0.81 -11.17 10.38
N VAL A 22 -1.01 -9.85 10.41
CA VAL A 22 -0.52 -8.91 9.39
C VAL A 22 0.32 -7.82 10.04
N TRP A 23 1.49 -7.58 9.49
CA TRP A 23 2.39 -6.49 9.92
C TRP A 23 2.10 -5.21 9.16
N VAL A 24 2.15 -4.09 9.85
CA VAL A 24 1.99 -2.74 9.27
C VAL A 24 2.93 -1.76 9.95
N VAL A 25 3.34 -0.73 9.23
CA VAL A 25 4.10 0.39 9.82
C VAL A 25 3.19 1.14 10.81
N ALA A 26 3.71 1.45 11.98
CA ALA A 26 3.00 2.23 12.99
C ALA A 26 2.62 3.61 12.46
N ASN A 27 1.53 4.15 12.98
CA ASN A 27 0.95 5.44 12.55
C ASN A 27 0.55 5.52 11.06
N SER A 28 0.50 4.37 10.36
CA SER A 28 -0.03 4.30 9.01
C SER A 28 -1.56 4.08 9.03
N PRO A 29 -2.28 4.44 7.97
CA PRO A 29 -3.72 4.19 7.86
C PRO A 29 -4.05 2.69 7.70
N PHE A 30 -3.04 1.84 7.49
CA PHE A 30 -3.24 0.43 7.18
C PHE A 30 -3.81 -0.36 8.35
N ALA A 31 -3.40 -0.06 9.59
CA ALA A 31 -3.96 -0.72 10.77
C ALA A 31 -5.48 -0.52 10.87
N SER A 32 -5.94 0.72 10.69
CA SER A 32 -7.38 1.04 10.69
C SER A 32 -8.11 0.35 9.53
N ARG A 33 -7.49 0.28 8.35
CA ARG A 33 -8.10 -0.40 7.19
C ARG A 33 -8.25 -1.90 7.44
N ILE A 34 -7.24 -2.57 7.99
CA ILE A 34 -7.31 -4.01 8.28
C ILE A 34 -8.34 -4.30 9.37
N ASN A 35 -8.42 -3.47 10.41
CA ASN A 35 -9.45 -3.61 11.43
C ASN A 35 -10.88 -3.40 10.87
N ASN A 36 -11.06 -2.54 9.88
CA ASN A 36 -12.34 -2.39 9.18
C ASN A 36 -12.63 -3.63 8.33
N LEU A 37 -11.62 -4.13 7.61
CA LEU A 37 -11.75 -5.36 6.82
C LEU A 37 -12.12 -6.56 7.71
N ALA A 38 -11.52 -6.73 8.87
CA ALA A 38 -11.88 -7.77 9.83
C ALA A 38 -13.36 -7.72 10.20
N ARG A 39 -13.90 -6.52 10.42
CA ARG A 39 -15.34 -6.32 10.66
C ARG A 39 -16.19 -6.60 9.43
N GLU A 40 -15.74 -6.24 8.24
CA GLU A 40 -16.44 -6.50 6.97
C GLU A 40 -16.56 -7.99 6.68
N ILE A 41 -15.50 -8.77 6.95
CA ILE A 41 -15.52 -10.23 6.76
C ILE A 41 -16.14 -11.00 7.94
N GLY A 42 -16.38 -10.33 9.08
CA GLY A 42 -16.97 -10.95 10.26
C GLY A 42 -16.03 -11.88 11.03
N ASP A 43 -14.71 -11.70 10.89
CA ASP A 43 -13.69 -12.53 11.54
C ASP A 43 -12.54 -11.66 12.08
N THR A 44 -11.62 -12.28 12.82
CA THR A 44 -10.49 -11.60 13.42
C THR A 44 -9.28 -11.61 12.47
N ILE A 45 -8.63 -10.46 12.29
CA ILE A 45 -7.29 -10.33 11.70
C ILE A 45 -6.38 -9.71 12.76
N TYR A 46 -5.28 -10.36 13.07
CA TYR A 46 -4.32 -9.86 14.06
C TYR A 46 -3.38 -8.85 13.43
N VAL A 47 -3.42 -7.61 13.90
CA VAL A 47 -2.58 -6.52 13.36
C VAL A 47 -1.41 -6.25 14.30
N ILE A 48 -0.19 -6.41 13.79
CA ILE A 48 1.03 -6.00 14.49
C ILE A 48 1.51 -4.68 13.89
N THR A 49 1.54 -3.64 14.72
CA THR A 49 2.06 -2.32 14.33
C THR A 49 3.53 -2.22 14.68
N ASP A 50 4.36 -2.02 13.68
CA ASP A 50 5.81 -1.90 13.83
C ASP A 50 6.21 -0.42 13.82
N SER A 51 6.86 0.02 14.89
CA SER A 51 7.36 1.39 15.06
C SER A 51 8.85 1.54 14.77
N ILE A 52 9.54 0.44 14.46
CA ILE A 52 11.00 0.39 14.28
C ILE A 52 11.35 0.35 12.80
N HIS A 53 10.63 -0.46 12.03
CA HIS A 53 10.93 -0.72 10.63
C HIS A 53 10.10 0.16 9.68
N SER A 54 10.74 0.58 8.60
CA SER A 54 10.07 1.25 7.48
C SER A 54 9.29 0.25 6.60
N ALA A 55 8.52 0.75 5.63
CA ALA A 55 7.81 -0.10 4.67
C ALA A 55 8.75 -0.99 3.87
N GLU A 56 9.91 -0.45 3.47
CA GLU A 56 10.96 -1.18 2.73
C GLU A 56 11.58 -2.30 3.60
N GLN A 57 11.79 -2.01 4.87
CA GLN A 57 12.32 -3.00 5.81
C GLN A 57 11.30 -4.11 6.08
N LEU A 58 10.00 -3.79 6.25
CA LEU A 58 8.95 -4.82 6.34
C LEU A 58 8.88 -5.66 5.06
N PHE A 59 9.14 -5.07 3.89
CA PHE A 59 9.25 -5.84 2.65
C PHE A 59 10.40 -6.84 2.71
N ILE A 60 11.58 -6.42 3.16
CA ILE A 60 12.75 -7.30 3.29
C ILE A 60 12.49 -8.41 4.30
N LEU A 61 11.93 -8.10 5.47
CA LEU A 61 11.57 -9.11 6.48
C LEU A 61 10.58 -10.14 5.93
N THR A 62 9.66 -9.73 5.07
CA THR A 62 8.76 -10.66 4.37
C THR A 62 9.52 -11.50 3.34
N ALA A 63 10.46 -10.90 2.61
CA ALA A 63 11.27 -11.61 1.61
C ALA A 63 12.20 -12.65 2.24
N THR A 64 12.72 -12.36 3.43
CA THR A 64 13.57 -13.30 4.19
C THR A 64 12.78 -14.32 5.01
N ASN A 65 11.45 -14.31 4.94
CA ASN A 65 10.54 -15.15 5.74
C ASN A 65 10.64 -14.96 7.27
N GLU A 66 11.17 -13.83 7.74
CA GLU A 66 11.15 -13.47 9.15
C GLU A 66 9.73 -13.08 9.61
N ILE A 67 8.96 -12.48 8.72
CA ILE A 67 7.51 -12.27 8.87
C ILE A 67 6.78 -12.88 7.68
N LYS A 68 5.56 -13.37 7.91
CA LYS A 68 4.78 -14.06 6.85
C LYS A 68 4.23 -13.10 5.81
N GLN A 69 3.69 -11.98 6.26
CA GLN A 69 2.99 -11.02 5.41
C GLN A 69 2.94 -9.63 6.05
N ALA A 70 2.92 -8.61 5.21
CA ALA A 70 2.76 -7.23 5.62
C ALA A 70 1.87 -6.44 4.67
N VAL A 71 1.28 -5.36 5.16
CA VAL A 71 0.57 -4.38 4.33
C VAL A 71 1.41 -3.10 4.27
N ILE A 72 1.83 -2.78 3.07
CA ILE A 72 2.61 -1.58 2.74
C ILE A 72 1.99 -0.86 1.55
N ASN A 73 2.53 0.29 1.21
CA ASN A 73 2.13 1.03 0.02
C ASN A 73 2.42 0.22 -1.25
N GLU A 74 1.48 0.19 -2.17
CA GLU A 74 1.56 -0.57 -3.42
C GLU A 74 2.75 -0.14 -4.30
N GLN A 75 3.06 1.15 -4.36
CA GLN A 75 4.18 1.67 -5.17
C GLN A 75 5.51 1.16 -4.63
N VAL A 76 5.71 1.18 -3.31
CA VAL A 76 6.89 0.61 -2.66
C VAL A 76 7.00 -0.88 -2.97
N ALA A 77 5.89 -1.61 -2.84
CA ALA A 77 5.84 -3.04 -3.13
C ALA A 77 6.23 -3.33 -4.59
N LYS A 78 5.69 -2.59 -5.55
CA LYS A 78 5.99 -2.77 -6.99
C LYS A 78 7.45 -2.50 -7.33
N ILE A 79 8.04 -1.46 -6.76
CA ILE A 79 9.45 -1.12 -7.00
C ILE A 79 10.35 -2.24 -6.47
N MET A 80 10.15 -2.66 -5.22
CA MET A 80 10.99 -3.67 -4.59
C MET A 80 10.80 -5.07 -5.18
N ALA A 81 9.59 -5.43 -5.62
CA ALA A 81 9.32 -6.72 -6.24
C ALA A 81 10.07 -6.94 -7.57
N GLN A 82 10.65 -5.90 -8.16
CA GLN A 82 11.50 -6.06 -9.34
C GLN A 82 12.79 -6.84 -9.01
N ASP A 83 13.33 -6.64 -7.81
CA ASP A 83 14.56 -7.27 -7.34
C ASP A 83 14.30 -8.57 -6.56
N TYR A 84 13.10 -8.76 -6.02
CA TYR A 84 12.72 -9.91 -5.18
C TYR A 84 11.62 -10.76 -5.82
N LYS A 85 12.03 -11.82 -6.54
CA LYS A 85 11.11 -12.69 -7.32
C LYS A 85 10.22 -13.61 -6.46
N ASP A 86 10.62 -13.86 -5.22
CA ASP A 86 9.95 -14.79 -4.31
C ASP A 86 8.87 -14.11 -3.43
N ILE A 87 8.57 -12.85 -3.73
CA ILE A 87 7.48 -12.11 -3.10
C ILE A 87 6.27 -12.07 -4.03
N ASP A 88 5.09 -12.28 -3.44
CA ASP A 88 3.81 -12.04 -4.06
C ASP A 88 3.21 -10.72 -3.56
N ILE A 89 2.77 -9.89 -4.48
CA ILE A 89 2.15 -8.59 -4.22
C ILE A 89 0.73 -8.48 -4.80
N SER A 90 0.15 -9.59 -5.22
CA SER A 90 -1.09 -9.61 -6.02
C SER A 90 -2.35 -9.31 -5.20
N THR A 91 -2.33 -9.54 -3.88
CA THR A 91 -3.52 -9.36 -3.04
C THR A 91 -3.70 -7.93 -2.59
N ASP A 92 -4.77 -7.29 -3.05
CA ASP A 92 -5.15 -5.94 -2.65
C ASP A 92 -6.02 -5.95 -1.39
N ILE A 93 -5.65 -5.14 -0.40
CA ILE A 93 -6.38 -5.00 0.89
C ILE A 93 -7.43 -3.88 0.81
N SER A 94 -7.27 -2.96 -0.12
CA SER A 94 -8.16 -1.82 -0.26
C SER A 94 -8.33 -1.44 -1.73
N PHE A 95 -9.42 -0.77 -2.04
CA PHE A 95 -9.54 -0.06 -3.31
C PHE A 95 -8.49 1.04 -3.41
N SER A 96 -8.11 1.41 -4.63
CA SER A 96 -7.21 2.53 -4.89
C SER A 96 -7.65 3.77 -4.12
N GLN A 97 -6.79 4.27 -3.25
CA GLN A 97 -7.07 5.49 -2.50
C GLN A 97 -6.59 6.69 -3.31
N PHE A 98 -7.51 7.61 -3.57
CA PHE A 98 -7.15 8.87 -4.22
C PHE A 98 -6.30 9.70 -3.25
N GLN A 99 -5.14 10.11 -3.72
CA GLN A 99 -4.33 11.10 -3.02
C GLN A 99 -4.77 12.49 -3.43
N SER A 100 -4.98 13.37 -2.45
CA SER A 100 -5.42 14.74 -2.69
C SER A 100 -4.48 15.73 -2.02
N TRP A 101 -4.23 16.84 -2.68
CA TRP A 101 -3.53 17.95 -2.05
C TRP A 101 -4.49 18.69 -1.12
N ILE A 102 -3.98 19.15 0.00
CA ILE A 102 -4.76 19.92 0.98
C ILE A 102 -4.42 21.39 0.81
N VAL A 103 -5.45 22.19 0.64
CA VAL A 103 -5.35 23.66 0.59
C VAL A 103 -6.25 24.28 1.66
N ASN A 104 -6.01 25.54 1.99
CA ASN A 104 -6.87 26.25 2.95
C ASN A 104 -8.31 26.31 2.39
N LYS A 105 -9.29 25.92 3.22
CA LYS A 105 -10.71 25.87 2.84
C LYS A 105 -11.28 27.22 2.37
N ASN A 106 -10.66 28.33 2.80
CA ASN A 106 -11.09 29.67 2.44
C ASN A 106 -10.50 30.17 1.10
N ASP A 107 -9.61 29.39 0.48
CA ASP A 107 -8.94 29.74 -0.76
C ASP A 107 -9.48 28.89 -1.94
N SER A 108 -10.74 29.14 -2.31
CA SER A 108 -11.39 28.45 -3.42
C SER A 108 -10.71 28.72 -4.76
N VAL A 109 -10.18 29.94 -4.96
CA VAL A 109 -9.51 30.33 -6.21
C VAL A 109 -8.25 29.52 -6.42
N LEU A 110 -7.45 29.32 -5.35
CA LEU A 110 -6.27 28.44 -5.42
C LEU A 110 -6.67 26.98 -5.70
N CYS A 111 -7.72 26.51 -5.03
CA CYS A 111 -8.23 25.14 -5.23
C CYS A 111 -8.62 24.89 -6.69
N ASP A 112 -9.40 25.79 -7.28
CA ASP A 112 -9.86 25.69 -8.67
C ASP A 112 -8.70 25.79 -9.67
N SER A 113 -7.74 26.68 -9.41
CA SER A 113 -6.54 26.84 -10.23
C SER A 113 -5.67 25.58 -10.21
N LEU A 114 -5.45 24.99 -9.02
CA LEU A 114 -4.70 23.74 -8.86
C LEU A 114 -5.40 22.55 -9.53
N ASN A 115 -6.72 22.43 -9.39
CA ASN A 115 -7.49 21.37 -10.02
C ASN A 115 -7.43 21.46 -11.56
N SER A 116 -7.54 22.67 -12.09
CA SER A 116 -7.42 22.91 -13.54
C SER A 116 -6.02 22.57 -14.03
N TRP A 117 -4.98 23.01 -13.32
CA TRP A 117 -3.59 22.70 -13.67
C TRP A 117 -3.29 21.20 -13.57
N LEU A 118 -3.73 20.52 -12.50
CA LEU A 118 -3.55 19.08 -12.33
C LEU A 118 -4.23 18.29 -13.44
N SER A 119 -5.43 18.70 -13.85
CA SER A 119 -6.15 18.07 -14.94
C SER A 119 -5.41 18.23 -16.28
N ALA A 120 -4.86 19.41 -16.52
CA ALA A 120 -4.07 19.68 -17.72
C ALA A 120 -2.75 18.90 -17.74
N ILE A 121 -1.99 18.90 -16.64
CA ILE A 121 -0.67 18.23 -16.60
C ILE A 121 -0.79 16.70 -16.67
N LYS A 122 -1.82 16.11 -16.06
CA LYS A 122 -2.04 14.66 -16.08
C LYS A 122 -2.23 14.10 -17.50
N SER A 123 -2.70 14.92 -18.43
CA SER A 123 -2.88 14.54 -19.84
C SER A 123 -1.61 14.71 -20.69
N THR A 124 -0.51 15.19 -20.11
CA THR A 124 0.73 15.44 -20.84
C THR A 124 1.71 14.27 -20.77
N ASN A 125 2.51 14.11 -21.83
CA ASN A 125 3.62 13.15 -21.83
C ASN A 125 4.66 13.44 -20.73
N GLN A 126 4.79 14.70 -20.31
CA GLN A 126 5.69 15.08 -19.20
C GLN A 126 5.29 14.42 -17.91
N PHE A 127 3.99 14.32 -17.60
CA PHE A 127 3.50 13.64 -16.41
C PHE A 127 3.78 12.14 -16.47
N GLN A 128 3.57 11.52 -17.63
CA GLN A 128 3.90 10.10 -17.84
C GLN A 128 5.40 9.84 -17.64
N THR A 129 6.27 10.68 -18.23
CA THR A 129 7.72 10.58 -18.06
C THR A 129 8.14 10.73 -16.58
N LEU A 130 7.50 11.62 -15.83
CA LEU A 130 7.74 11.77 -14.39
C LEU A 130 7.31 10.53 -13.62
N GLN A 131 6.13 9.98 -13.92
CA GLN A 131 5.68 8.73 -13.30
C GLN A 131 6.65 7.58 -13.58
N GLU A 132 7.05 7.37 -14.82
CA GLU A 132 8.03 6.35 -15.21
C GLU A 132 9.36 6.53 -14.49
N ARG A 133 9.84 7.75 -14.39
CA ARG A 133 11.12 8.05 -13.73
C ARG A 133 11.12 7.77 -12.23
N TYR A 134 10.03 8.06 -11.54
CA TYR A 134 9.96 8.02 -10.08
C TYR A 134 9.14 6.85 -9.51
N LEU A 135 8.25 6.25 -10.28
CA LEU A 135 7.35 5.20 -9.82
C LEU A 135 7.47 3.87 -10.56
N GLN A 136 8.25 3.82 -11.66
CA GLN A 136 8.44 2.63 -12.49
C GLN A 136 9.93 2.42 -12.79
N LYS A 137 10.76 2.50 -11.76
CA LYS A 137 12.15 2.06 -11.92
C LYS A 137 12.23 0.55 -11.93
#